data_5398ecaa7292a790ca8fec09b6b45cd0
#
_entry.id   5398ecaa7292a790ca8fec09b6b45cd0
#
_cell.length_a   1.000
_cell.length_b   1.000
_cell.length_c   1.000
_cell.angle_alpha   90.00
_cell.angle_beta   90.00
_cell.angle_gamma   90.00
#
_symmetry.space_group_name_H-M   'P 1'
#
loop_
_entity.id
_entity.type
_entity.pdbx_description
1 polymer ?
#
loop_
_entity_poly.entity_id
_entity_poly.type
_entity_poly.pdbx_seq_one_letter_code
_entity_poly.pdbx_strand_id
1 'polypeptide(L)'
;MQLDDGIEIAHTTYQSPTWDKTRRLIMVRQKVSKRPKATGKVLRLFEDDEIINGYRHSCYITNLTLPPAEIWRLYRNRATCENRIKELKYDYALDKINQQSFDATETTLNFIMIAFNLMSLFKQVVVKDKIRPTLKTLRYSCLGIGSYITKSGRDRILKMSLNLKRRSWITKLWENAGGIKPPFINILKE
;
A
#
# COMPACT_ATOMS: atom_id res chain seq x y z
N MET A 1 6.82 -28.07 3.06
CA MET A 1 5.79 -27.51 3.98
C MET A 1 4.79 -26.73 3.13
N GLN A 2 3.53 -27.03 3.25
CA GLN A 2 2.46 -26.26 2.61
C GLN A 2 2.10 -25.07 3.51
N LEU A 3 2.18 -23.85 3.00
CA LEU A 3 1.91 -22.64 3.78
C LEU A 3 0.47 -22.17 3.61
N ASP A 4 -0.06 -22.29 2.40
CA ASP A 4 -1.40 -21.86 2.01
C ASP A 4 -1.83 -22.67 0.78
N ASP A 5 -3.11 -22.58 0.38
CA ASP A 5 -3.59 -23.29 -0.80
C ASP A 5 -2.82 -22.86 -2.05
N GLY A 6 -2.00 -23.76 -2.59
CA GLY A 6 -1.16 -23.54 -3.75
C GLY A 6 0.19 -22.86 -3.49
N ILE A 7 0.62 -22.70 -2.23
CA ILE A 7 1.95 -22.18 -1.87
C ILE A 7 2.71 -23.22 -1.05
N GLU A 8 3.85 -23.65 -1.55
CA GLU A 8 4.74 -24.57 -0.89
C GLU A 8 6.10 -23.95 -0.65
N ILE A 9 6.67 -24.20 0.53
CA ILE A 9 7.97 -23.70 0.95
C ILE A 9 8.86 -24.84 1.38
N ALA A 10 10.10 -24.81 0.92
CA ALA A 10 11.18 -25.69 1.37
C ALA A 10 12.41 -24.84 1.71
N HIS A 11 13.33 -25.40 2.47
CA HIS A 11 14.63 -24.78 2.73
C HIS A 11 15.74 -25.83 2.68
N THR A 12 16.90 -25.36 2.30
CA THR A 12 18.15 -26.12 2.29
C THR A 12 19.32 -25.18 2.54
N THR A 13 20.50 -25.70 2.56
CA THR A 13 21.74 -24.92 2.55
C THR A 13 22.36 -24.97 1.17
N TYR A 14 22.94 -23.87 0.73
CA TYR A 14 23.60 -23.75 -0.57
C TYR A 14 24.86 -22.90 -0.45
N GLN A 15 25.90 -23.29 -1.16
CA GLN A 15 27.13 -22.54 -1.31
C GLN A 15 27.45 -22.43 -2.79
N SER A 16 27.51 -21.21 -3.31
CA SER A 16 28.02 -20.95 -4.64
C SER A 16 29.54 -21.18 -4.68
N PRO A 17 30.13 -21.61 -5.80
CA PRO A 17 31.59 -21.74 -5.96
C PRO A 17 32.37 -20.44 -5.65
N THR A 18 31.71 -19.29 -5.76
CA THR A 18 32.30 -17.96 -5.53
C THR A 18 32.11 -17.44 -4.09
N TRP A 19 31.46 -18.20 -3.23
CA TRP A 19 31.14 -17.75 -1.87
C TRP A 19 32.05 -18.42 -0.83
N ASP A 20 32.49 -17.62 0.13
CA ASP A 20 33.31 -18.11 1.24
C ASP A 20 32.52 -18.93 2.27
N LYS A 21 31.18 -18.78 2.29
CA LYS A 21 30.31 -19.39 3.30
C LYS A 21 29.06 -19.99 2.69
N THR A 22 28.65 -21.14 3.26
CA THR A 22 27.32 -21.72 3.01
C THR A 22 26.23 -20.79 3.52
N ARG A 23 25.18 -20.62 2.75
CA ARG A 23 24.01 -19.79 3.07
C ARG A 23 22.75 -20.65 3.08
N ARG A 24 21.77 -20.20 3.84
CA ARG A 24 20.45 -20.81 3.84
C ARG A 24 19.69 -20.39 2.58
N LEU A 25 19.14 -21.35 1.87
CA LEU A 25 18.32 -21.17 0.67
C LEU A 25 16.86 -21.50 1.01
N ILE A 26 15.97 -20.57 0.79
CA ILE A 26 14.52 -20.75 0.90
C ILE A 26 13.95 -20.82 -0.49
N MET A 27 13.25 -21.90 -0.80
CA MET A 27 12.59 -22.12 -2.08
C MET A 27 11.08 -22.05 -1.88
N VAL A 28 10.41 -21.29 -2.73
CA VAL A 28 8.96 -21.15 -2.73
C VAL A 28 8.43 -21.46 -4.11
N ARG A 29 7.42 -22.33 -4.18
CA ARG A 29 6.65 -22.52 -5.40
C ARG A 29 5.20 -22.14 -5.17
N GLN A 30 4.62 -21.44 -6.14
CA GLN A 30 3.24 -20.95 -6.09
C GLN A 30 2.49 -21.37 -7.35
N LYS A 31 1.33 -22.00 -7.17
CA LYS A 31 0.46 -22.40 -8.28
C LYS A 31 -0.13 -21.18 -8.97
N VAL A 32 0.10 -21.02 -10.27
CA VAL A 32 -0.29 -19.81 -11.02
C VAL A 32 -1.80 -19.66 -11.16
N SER A 33 -2.53 -20.78 -11.29
CA SER A 33 -3.99 -20.80 -11.42
C SER A 33 -4.74 -20.19 -10.22
N LYS A 34 -4.09 -20.14 -9.04
CA LYS A 34 -4.67 -19.62 -7.79
C LYS A 34 -4.24 -18.18 -7.47
N ARG A 35 -3.62 -17.47 -8.41
CA ARG A 35 -3.32 -16.05 -8.22
C ARG A 35 -4.61 -15.25 -8.10
N PRO A 36 -4.73 -14.36 -7.10
CA PRO A 36 -5.82 -13.40 -7.08
C PRO A 36 -5.79 -12.60 -8.40
N LYS A 37 -6.96 -12.31 -8.97
CA LYS A 37 -7.09 -11.51 -10.21
C LYS A 37 -6.40 -10.16 -9.98
N ALA A 38 -5.20 -10.01 -10.52
CA ALA A 38 -4.51 -8.73 -10.48
C ALA A 38 -5.25 -7.77 -11.41
N THR A 39 -5.76 -6.67 -10.85
CA THR A 39 -6.21 -5.54 -11.63
C THR A 39 -5.00 -4.95 -12.35
N GLY A 40 -5.03 -4.86 -13.66
CA GLY A 40 -3.91 -4.37 -14.48
C GLY A 40 -3.10 -5.48 -15.15
N LYS A 41 -3.75 -6.56 -15.58
CA LYS A 41 -3.12 -7.57 -16.44
C LYS A 41 -2.65 -6.91 -17.73
N VAL A 42 -1.35 -6.75 -17.86
CA VAL A 42 -0.72 -6.63 -19.16
C VAL A 42 -0.79 -8.04 -19.77
N LEU A 43 -1.51 -8.19 -20.88
CA LEU A 43 -1.43 -9.41 -21.69
C LEU A 43 0.03 -9.55 -22.15
N ARG A 44 0.74 -10.54 -21.63
CA ARG A 44 2.10 -10.83 -22.07
C ARG A 44 2.00 -11.64 -23.36
N LEU A 45 2.71 -11.20 -24.38
CA LEU A 45 2.81 -11.87 -25.68
C LEU A 45 3.64 -13.18 -25.61
N PHE A 46 4.42 -13.35 -24.53
CA PHE A 46 5.29 -14.51 -24.34
C PHE A 46 4.97 -15.17 -22.99
N GLU A 47 5.11 -16.48 -22.92
CA GLU A 47 4.99 -17.21 -21.65
C GLU A 47 6.09 -16.76 -20.68
N ASP A 48 5.74 -16.70 -19.38
CA ASP A 48 6.70 -16.40 -18.31
C ASP A 48 7.69 -17.57 -18.19
N ASP A 49 8.96 -17.38 -18.52
CA ASP A 49 10.04 -18.37 -18.32
C ASP A 49 10.16 -18.83 -16.85
N GLU A 50 9.54 -18.07 -15.93
CA GLU A 50 9.47 -18.38 -14.51
C GLU A 50 8.39 -19.44 -14.15
N ILE A 51 7.55 -19.87 -15.12
CA ILE A 51 6.47 -20.83 -14.89
C ILE A 51 6.89 -22.20 -15.40
N ILE A 52 7.19 -23.09 -14.47
CA ILE A 52 7.51 -24.49 -14.76
C ILE A 52 6.36 -25.35 -14.23
N ASN A 53 5.75 -26.16 -15.12
CA ASN A 53 4.66 -27.06 -14.77
C ASN A 53 3.48 -26.38 -14.04
N GLY A 54 3.14 -25.14 -14.40
CA GLY A 54 2.04 -24.38 -13.79
C GLY A 54 2.38 -23.75 -12.43
N TYR A 55 3.65 -23.78 -12.01
CA TYR A 55 4.14 -23.18 -10.79
C TYR A 55 5.16 -22.07 -11.09
N ARG A 56 5.05 -20.99 -10.37
CA ARG A 56 6.09 -19.96 -10.27
C ARG A 56 7.04 -20.33 -9.13
N HIS A 57 8.33 -20.33 -9.42
CA HIS A 57 9.38 -20.63 -8.46
C HIS A 57 10.08 -19.32 -8.04
N SER A 58 10.45 -19.25 -6.77
CA SER A 58 11.23 -18.13 -6.19
C SER A 58 12.23 -18.69 -5.20
N CYS A 59 13.46 -18.18 -5.24
CA CYS A 59 14.52 -18.57 -4.32
C CYS A 59 15.02 -17.35 -3.54
N TYR A 60 15.24 -17.53 -2.25
CA TYR A 60 15.73 -16.48 -1.36
C TYR A 60 16.93 -17.01 -0.57
N ILE A 61 18.00 -16.24 -0.58
CA ILE A 61 19.21 -16.56 0.17
C ILE A 61 19.28 -15.63 1.39
N THR A 62 19.54 -16.22 2.54
CA THR A 62 19.52 -15.46 3.80
C THR A 62 20.48 -16.05 4.82
N ASN A 63 20.93 -15.23 5.75
CA ASN A 63 21.61 -15.60 6.98
C ASN A 63 20.68 -15.65 8.19
N LEU A 64 19.40 -15.32 8.02
CA LEU A 64 18.42 -15.33 9.09
C LEU A 64 18.05 -16.74 9.53
N THR A 65 17.84 -16.92 10.82
CA THR A 65 17.44 -18.19 11.45
C THR A 65 15.93 -18.37 11.56
N LEU A 66 15.16 -17.35 11.18
CA LEU A 66 13.68 -17.35 11.23
C LEU A 66 13.06 -18.52 10.44
N PRO A 67 11.84 -18.94 10.76
CA PRO A 67 11.09 -19.90 9.97
C PRO A 67 11.01 -19.51 8.48
N PRO A 68 11.05 -20.45 7.54
CA PRO A 68 11.03 -20.16 6.10
C PRO A 68 9.84 -19.28 5.67
N ALA A 69 8.68 -19.50 6.27
CA ALA A 69 7.47 -18.74 6.01
C ALA A 69 7.58 -17.25 6.40
N GLU A 70 8.26 -16.97 7.50
CA GLU A 70 8.49 -15.59 7.95
C GLU A 70 9.48 -14.87 7.05
N ILE A 71 10.56 -15.55 6.62
CA ILE A 71 11.52 -15.00 5.66
C ILE A 71 10.84 -14.63 4.35
N TRP A 72 9.97 -15.50 3.85
CA TRP A 72 9.17 -15.22 2.65
C TRP A 72 8.24 -14.02 2.84
N ARG A 73 7.57 -13.90 3.99
CA ARG A 73 6.72 -12.74 4.32
C ARG A 73 7.52 -11.45 4.41
N LEU A 74 8.68 -11.47 5.05
CA LEU A 74 9.61 -10.32 5.13
C LEU A 74 10.02 -9.85 3.74
N TYR A 75 10.40 -10.78 2.87
CA TYR A 75 10.77 -10.42 1.50
C TYR A 75 9.60 -9.82 0.70
N ARG A 76 8.38 -10.33 0.89
CA ARG A 76 7.19 -9.76 0.25
C ARG A 76 6.90 -8.32 0.69
N ASN A 77 7.28 -7.94 1.89
CA ASN A 77 7.13 -6.57 2.38
C ASN A 77 7.98 -5.57 1.58
N ARG A 78 9.03 -6.03 0.89
CA ARG A 78 9.79 -5.21 -0.05
C ARG A 78 8.91 -4.65 -1.18
N ALA A 79 8.02 -5.47 -1.74
CA ALA A 79 7.08 -5.00 -2.76
C ALA A 79 6.15 -3.89 -2.24
N THR A 80 5.78 -3.96 -0.96
CA THR A 80 5.00 -2.89 -0.30
C THR A 80 5.82 -1.60 -0.19
N CYS A 81 7.10 -1.69 0.15
CA CYS A 81 8.00 -0.54 0.21
C CYS A 81 8.17 0.11 -1.17
N GLU A 82 8.41 -0.70 -2.21
CA GLU A 82 8.52 -0.22 -3.59
C GLU A 82 7.23 0.48 -4.06
N ASN A 83 6.06 -0.05 -3.72
CA ASN A 83 4.78 0.58 -4.04
C ASN A 83 4.58 1.90 -3.30
N ARG A 84 5.05 2.03 -2.05
CA ARG A 84 5.01 3.31 -1.31
C ARG A 84 5.94 4.34 -1.92
N ILE A 85 7.15 3.95 -2.35
CA ILE A 85 8.08 4.83 -3.05
C ILE A 85 7.47 5.30 -4.38
N LYS A 86 6.81 4.41 -5.11
CA LYS A 86 6.06 4.78 -6.33
C LYS A 86 4.95 5.78 -6.03
N GLU A 87 4.14 5.56 -4.99
CA GLU A 87 3.09 6.49 -4.58
C GLU A 87 3.68 7.86 -4.23
N LEU A 88 4.77 7.92 -3.46
CA LEU A 88 5.47 9.16 -3.12
C LEU A 88 5.95 9.91 -4.39
N LYS A 89 6.53 9.20 -5.35
CA LYS A 89 7.00 9.80 -6.61
C LYS A 89 5.85 10.32 -7.47
N TYR A 90 4.84 9.50 -7.72
CA TYR A 90 3.78 9.81 -8.69
C TYR A 90 2.65 10.64 -8.12
N ASP A 91 2.26 10.41 -6.89
CA ASP A 91 1.09 11.08 -6.29
C ASP A 91 1.47 12.29 -5.44
N TYR A 92 2.69 12.33 -4.88
CA TYR A 92 3.21 13.42 -4.04
C TYR A 92 4.35 14.20 -4.70
N ALA A 93 4.70 13.87 -5.95
CA ALA A 93 5.73 14.54 -6.73
C ALA A 93 7.12 14.61 -6.04
N LEU A 94 7.48 13.57 -5.29
CA LEU A 94 8.74 13.48 -4.56
C LEU A 94 9.98 13.64 -5.50
N ASP A 95 9.88 13.14 -6.74
CA ASP A 95 10.94 13.23 -7.75
C ASP A 95 10.96 14.55 -8.53
N LYS A 96 10.04 15.47 -8.23
CA LYS A 96 9.89 16.77 -8.89
C LYS A 96 10.30 17.95 -8.01
N ILE A 97 10.94 17.67 -6.87
CA ILE A 97 11.49 18.72 -6.03
C ILE A 97 12.67 19.35 -6.77
N ASN A 98 12.49 20.59 -7.20
CA ASN A 98 13.51 21.37 -7.91
C ASN A 98 13.77 22.66 -7.14
N GLN A 99 14.56 22.56 -6.09
CA GLN A 99 14.94 23.70 -5.25
C GLN A 99 16.45 23.82 -5.22
N GLN A 100 16.95 25.06 -5.20
CA GLN A 100 18.38 25.34 -5.25
C GLN A 100 19.07 25.22 -3.89
N SER A 101 18.32 25.31 -2.81
CA SER A 101 18.82 25.21 -1.43
C SER A 101 18.58 23.83 -0.86
N PHE A 102 19.57 23.28 -0.13
CA PHE A 102 19.45 22.02 0.60
C PHE A 102 18.34 22.10 1.64
N ASP A 103 18.33 23.16 2.46
CA ASP A 103 17.34 23.34 3.53
C ASP A 103 15.92 23.43 3.01
N ALA A 104 15.72 24.11 1.86
CA ALA A 104 14.43 24.20 1.21
C ALA A 104 13.98 22.83 0.67
N THR A 105 14.90 22.05 0.12
CA THR A 105 14.64 20.67 -0.34
C THR A 105 14.25 19.77 0.83
N GLU A 106 14.99 19.81 1.93
CA GLU A 106 14.72 19.05 3.14
C GLU A 106 13.36 19.43 3.74
N THR A 107 13.07 20.71 3.85
CA THR A 107 11.77 21.20 4.34
C THR A 107 10.62 20.69 3.47
N THR A 108 10.74 20.77 2.16
CA THR A 108 9.72 20.25 1.23
C THR A 108 9.53 18.74 1.37
N LEU A 109 10.64 17.99 1.51
CA LEU A 109 10.60 16.56 1.75
C LEU A 109 9.81 16.23 3.04
N ASN A 110 10.07 16.97 4.12
CA ASN A 110 9.39 16.78 5.40
C ASN A 110 7.88 17.06 5.27
N PHE A 111 7.46 18.09 4.54
CA PHE A 111 6.04 18.32 4.27
C PHE A 111 5.41 17.20 3.44
N ILE A 112 6.09 16.68 2.44
CA ILE A 112 5.63 15.53 1.67
C ILE A 112 5.44 14.30 2.57
N MET A 113 6.39 14.03 3.45
CA MET A 113 6.31 12.91 4.39
C MET A 113 5.17 13.05 5.39
N ILE A 114 4.94 14.25 5.92
CA ILE A 114 3.79 14.55 6.79
C ILE A 114 2.49 14.32 6.04
N ALA A 115 2.34 14.85 4.83
CA ALA A 115 1.15 14.66 4.00
C ALA A 115 0.90 13.17 3.69
N PHE A 116 1.94 12.42 3.37
CA PHE A 116 1.86 10.97 3.14
C PHE A 116 1.39 10.22 4.39
N ASN A 117 1.93 10.56 5.56
CA ASN A 117 1.55 9.95 6.83
C ASN A 117 0.11 10.26 7.21
N LEU A 118 -0.34 11.52 7.05
CA LEU A 118 -1.73 11.92 7.29
C LEU A 118 -2.69 11.16 6.37
N MET A 119 -2.36 11.04 5.08
CA MET A 119 -3.17 10.27 4.14
C MET A 119 -3.16 8.77 4.44
N SER A 120 -2.05 8.25 4.95
CA SER A 120 -1.96 6.85 5.40
C SER A 120 -2.86 6.59 6.61
N LEU A 121 -2.89 7.49 7.58
CA LEU A 121 -3.81 7.46 8.72
C LEU A 121 -5.26 7.56 8.26
N PHE A 122 -5.57 8.51 7.36
CA PHE A 122 -6.91 8.63 6.79
C PHE A 122 -7.38 7.33 6.12
N LYS A 123 -6.52 6.67 5.33
CA LYS A 123 -6.80 5.37 4.72
C LYS A 123 -7.08 4.29 5.77
N GLN A 124 -6.37 4.30 6.89
CA GLN A 124 -6.50 3.29 7.94
C GLN A 124 -7.73 3.50 8.83
N VAL A 125 -8.01 4.73 9.17
CA VAL A 125 -9.02 5.07 10.19
C VAL A 125 -10.38 5.39 9.58
N VAL A 126 -10.41 6.08 8.45
CA VAL A 126 -11.65 6.54 7.81
C VAL A 126 -12.06 5.60 6.68
N VAL A 127 -11.17 5.33 5.73
CA VAL A 127 -11.51 4.52 4.54
C VAL A 127 -11.74 3.06 4.92
N LYS A 128 -10.85 2.46 5.70
CA LYS A 128 -10.92 1.08 6.21
C LYS A 128 -11.13 0.00 5.14
N ASP A 129 -10.82 0.30 3.88
CA ASP A 129 -10.96 -0.67 2.80
C ASP A 129 -9.87 -1.75 2.89
N LYS A 130 -10.22 -2.99 2.54
CA LYS A 130 -9.26 -4.12 2.46
C LYS A 130 -8.11 -3.83 1.50
N ILE A 131 -8.42 -3.17 0.38
CA ILE A 131 -7.42 -2.74 -0.61
C ILE A 131 -7.22 -1.24 -0.40
N ARG A 132 -6.01 -0.87 0.03
CA ARG A 132 -5.66 0.54 0.26
C ARG A 132 -5.54 1.28 -1.07
N PRO A 133 -6.43 2.24 -1.37
CA PRO A 133 -6.36 3.00 -2.60
C PRO A 133 -5.15 3.93 -2.60
N THR A 134 -4.59 4.24 -3.78
CA THR A 134 -3.58 5.28 -3.96
C THR A 134 -4.18 6.67 -3.70
N LEU A 135 -3.34 7.69 -3.48
CA LEU A 135 -3.83 9.06 -3.32
C LEU A 135 -4.58 9.54 -4.57
N LYS A 136 -4.10 9.19 -5.77
CA LYS A 136 -4.78 9.50 -7.03
C LYS A 136 -6.21 8.94 -7.06
N THR A 137 -6.40 7.69 -6.63
CA THR A 137 -7.73 7.07 -6.53
C THR A 137 -8.61 7.78 -5.52
N LEU A 138 -8.07 8.15 -4.35
CA LEU A 138 -8.81 8.89 -3.33
C LEU A 138 -9.20 10.29 -3.77
N ARG A 139 -8.32 11.01 -4.44
CA ARG A 139 -8.66 12.33 -5.02
C ARG A 139 -9.89 12.23 -5.89
N TYR A 140 -9.93 11.26 -6.78
CA TYR A 140 -11.05 11.09 -7.70
C TYR A 140 -12.32 10.57 -7.01
N SER A 141 -12.20 9.61 -6.09
CA SER A 141 -13.37 8.95 -5.50
C SER A 141 -13.95 9.68 -4.30
N CYS A 142 -13.12 10.39 -3.52
CA CYS A 142 -13.49 10.98 -2.24
C CYS A 142 -13.40 12.51 -2.23
N LEU A 143 -12.32 13.09 -2.80
CA LEU A 143 -12.06 14.52 -2.69
C LEU A 143 -12.56 15.32 -3.91
N GLY A 144 -12.54 14.72 -5.11
CA GLY A 144 -13.00 15.35 -6.35
C GLY A 144 -14.52 15.29 -6.53
N ILE A 145 -15.29 15.67 -5.51
CA ILE A 145 -16.75 15.65 -5.54
C ILE A 145 -17.26 17.08 -5.59
N GLY A 146 -18.08 17.41 -6.60
CA GLY A 146 -18.75 18.70 -6.67
C GLY A 146 -19.62 18.91 -5.44
N SER A 147 -19.37 19.99 -4.69
CA SER A 147 -20.10 20.27 -3.47
C SER A 147 -20.28 21.76 -3.24
N TYR A 148 -21.34 22.12 -2.49
CA TYR A 148 -21.59 23.48 -2.05
C TYR A 148 -22.18 23.49 -0.65
N ILE A 149 -21.96 24.60 0.07
CA ILE A 149 -22.49 24.81 1.42
C ILE A 149 -23.69 25.73 1.36
N THR A 150 -24.81 25.30 1.95
CA THR A 150 -25.98 26.12 2.16
C THR A 150 -26.11 26.46 3.65
N LYS A 151 -26.64 27.63 3.95
CA LYS A 151 -26.97 28.03 5.32
C LYS A 151 -28.49 27.92 5.50
N SER A 152 -28.92 27.22 6.56
CA SER A 152 -30.31 27.10 6.97
C SER A 152 -30.39 27.47 8.45
N GLY A 153 -30.82 28.67 8.75
CA GLY A 153 -30.80 29.19 10.13
C GLY A 153 -29.37 29.28 10.68
N ARG A 154 -29.09 28.55 11.77
CA ARG A 154 -27.76 28.44 12.39
C ARG A 154 -26.91 27.31 11.80
N ASP A 155 -27.50 26.41 11.01
CA ASP A 155 -26.84 25.26 10.50
C ASP A 155 -26.18 25.50 9.14
N ARG A 156 -25.02 24.88 8.94
CA ARG A 156 -24.33 24.82 7.66
C ARG A 156 -24.48 23.40 7.09
N ILE A 157 -25.13 23.31 5.93
CA ILE A 157 -25.41 22.04 5.29
C ILE A 157 -24.51 21.89 4.07
N LEU A 158 -23.65 20.86 4.07
CA LEU A 158 -22.84 20.49 2.93
C LEU A 158 -23.67 19.61 2.00
N LYS A 159 -23.95 20.11 0.80
CA LYS A 159 -24.60 19.34 -0.27
C LYS A 159 -23.56 18.84 -1.26
N MET A 160 -23.55 17.53 -1.53
CA MET A 160 -22.59 16.88 -2.41
C MET A 160 -23.30 16.22 -3.58
N SER A 161 -22.73 16.35 -4.79
CA SER A 161 -23.21 15.68 -6.02
C SER A 161 -22.57 14.28 -6.07
N LEU A 162 -23.34 13.27 -5.70
CA LEU A 162 -22.87 11.88 -5.63
C LEU A 162 -23.67 10.98 -6.56
N ASN A 163 -22.96 10.15 -7.33
CA ASN A 163 -23.57 9.03 -8.04
C ASN A 163 -24.15 8.03 -7.02
N LEU A 164 -25.31 7.44 -7.34
CA LEU A 164 -26.02 6.47 -6.50
C LEU A 164 -25.10 5.35 -5.98
N LYS A 165 -24.22 4.83 -6.83
CA LYS A 165 -23.27 3.76 -6.46
C LYS A 165 -22.24 4.17 -5.39
N ARG A 166 -21.97 5.46 -5.24
CA ARG A 166 -20.97 5.96 -4.27
C ARG A 166 -21.58 6.44 -2.96
N ARG A 167 -22.89 6.64 -2.89
CA ARG A 167 -23.54 7.21 -1.69
C ARG A 167 -23.27 6.40 -0.45
N SER A 168 -23.50 5.09 -0.46
CA SER A 168 -23.32 4.21 0.68
C SER A 168 -21.86 4.22 1.18
N TRP A 169 -20.89 4.25 0.26
CA TRP A 169 -19.48 4.30 0.62
C TRP A 169 -19.10 5.64 1.26
N ILE A 170 -19.54 6.77 0.69
CA ILE A 170 -19.29 8.10 1.26
C ILE A 170 -19.98 8.25 2.63
N THR A 171 -21.22 7.79 2.79
CA THR A 171 -21.90 7.81 4.10
C THR A 171 -21.08 7.06 5.16
N LYS A 172 -20.57 5.87 4.81
CA LYS A 172 -19.71 5.09 5.70
C LYS A 172 -18.41 5.82 6.04
N LEU A 173 -17.82 6.58 5.13
CA LEU A 173 -16.63 7.40 5.41
C LEU A 173 -16.95 8.49 6.45
N TRP A 174 -18.10 9.15 6.33
CA TRP A 174 -18.55 10.17 7.28
C TRP A 174 -18.82 9.57 8.67
N GLU A 175 -19.48 8.43 8.75
CA GLU A 175 -19.69 7.70 9.99
C GLU A 175 -18.37 7.31 10.66
N ASN A 176 -17.42 6.78 9.90
CA ASN A 176 -16.10 6.44 10.40
C ASN A 176 -15.35 7.70 10.90
N ALA A 177 -15.44 8.81 10.19
CA ALA A 177 -14.81 10.07 10.58
C ALA A 177 -15.45 10.66 11.84
N GLY A 178 -16.77 10.62 11.95
CA GLY A 178 -17.51 11.11 13.13
C GLY A 178 -17.22 10.30 14.41
N GLY A 179 -16.85 9.02 14.27
CA GLY A 179 -16.45 8.17 15.39
C GLY A 179 -15.03 8.40 15.92
N ILE A 180 -14.23 9.24 15.25
CA ILE A 180 -12.87 9.58 15.69
C ILE A 180 -12.96 10.60 16.82
N LYS A 181 -12.58 10.19 18.04
CA LYS A 181 -12.38 11.13 19.15
C LYS A 181 -10.99 11.73 19.03
N PRO A 182 -10.85 13.03 18.73
CA PRO A 182 -9.54 13.65 18.67
C PRO A 182 -8.91 13.63 20.07
N PRO A 183 -7.62 13.27 20.17
CA PRO A 183 -6.95 13.12 21.48
C PRO A 183 -6.74 14.45 22.21
N PHE A 184 -7.05 15.58 21.59
CA PHE A 184 -6.70 16.92 22.09
C PHE A 184 -7.88 17.80 22.50
N ILE A 185 -9.11 17.28 22.58
CA ILE A 185 -10.28 18.11 22.98
C ILE A 185 -10.19 18.60 24.44
N ASN A 186 -9.34 18.00 25.27
CA ASN A 186 -9.23 18.38 26.68
C ASN A 186 -8.25 19.55 26.97
N ILE A 187 -7.53 20.07 25.97
CA ILE A 187 -6.54 21.12 26.18
C ILE A 187 -7.11 22.54 25.99
N LEU A 188 -8.31 22.66 25.44
CA LEU A 188 -8.94 23.96 25.14
C LEU A 188 -10.18 24.26 26.00
N LYS A 189 -10.29 23.68 27.19
CA LYS A 189 -11.34 23.97 28.18
C LYS A 189 -10.75 24.54 29.47
N GLU A 190 -9.82 25.46 29.36
CA GLU A 190 -9.49 26.39 30.44
C GLU A 190 -9.58 27.82 29.92
#